data_64be4f98461d48b93160f6e2acf9fe71
#
_entry.id   64be4f98461d48b93160f6e2acf9fe71
#
_cell.length_a   1.000
_cell.length_b   1.000
_cell.length_c   1.000
_cell.angle_alpha   90.00
_cell.angle_beta   90.00
_cell.angle_gamma   90.00
#
_symmetry.space_group_name_H-M   'P 1'
#
loop_
_entity.id
_entity.type
_entity.pdbx_description
1 polymer ?
#
loop_
_entity_poly.entity_id
_entity_poly.type
_entity_poly.pdbx_seq_one_letter_code
_entity_poly.pdbx_strand_id
1 'polypeptide(L)'
;AGMGGLGGMLGNLVNSMKVEVIAEPNDLGKRLGIQPMTYRESVKLAFQKIGQNSVLSSWKDSLVSSYRDNSLREHLEVPVNGCFIDERHVPITTDVDQVLDNIWSIGGKRGWYYTNWLWSIRGIMDKMFGGVGLRRGRTNLNSINAGDTLDFWRVLVADKSQKRLLLYAEMKLPGEAWLEFMIVEKDGQDYLKQTATFRPKGLFGRLYWYSVLPFHYFVFQGMAENIVSFKPS
;
A
#
# COMPACT_ATOMS: atom_id res chain seq x y z
N ALA A 1 -6.20 6.49 29.24
CA ALA A 1 -4.98 7.31 29.30
C ALA A 1 -4.32 7.32 27.91
N GLY A 2 -4.64 8.28 27.05
CA GLY A 2 -4.13 8.30 25.68
C GLY A 2 -4.47 9.56 24.86
N MET A 3 -5.14 10.54 25.45
CA MET A 3 -5.46 11.79 24.72
C MET A 3 -4.45 12.92 24.92
N GLY A 4 -3.36 12.70 25.63
CA GLY A 4 -2.33 13.72 25.89
C GLY A 4 -1.28 13.95 24.79
N GLY A 5 -1.11 13.00 23.86
CA GLY A 5 0.01 13.04 22.91
C GLY A 5 -0.13 14.05 21.76
N LEU A 6 -1.29 14.10 21.11
CA LEU A 6 -1.50 14.98 19.95
C LEU A 6 -1.64 16.45 20.35
N GLY A 7 -2.34 16.74 21.45
CA GLY A 7 -2.50 18.10 21.95
C GLY A 7 -1.17 18.71 22.43
N GLY A 8 -0.32 17.91 23.07
CA GLY A 8 1.02 18.32 23.48
C GLY A 8 1.94 18.60 22.29
N MET A 9 1.90 17.75 21.27
CA MET A 9 2.72 17.91 20.06
C MET A 9 2.31 19.14 19.24
N LEU A 10 1.00 19.38 19.06
CA LEU A 10 0.49 20.58 18.40
C LEU A 10 0.81 21.85 19.21
N GLY A 11 0.68 21.81 20.54
CA GLY A 11 1.05 22.92 21.40
C GLY A 11 2.53 23.27 21.30
N ASN A 12 3.41 22.28 21.30
CA ASN A 12 4.85 22.48 21.11
C ASN A 12 5.18 23.04 19.72
N LEU A 13 4.53 22.54 18.67
CA LEU A 13 4.70 23.05 17.30
C LEU A 13 4.27 24.52 17.20
N VAL A 14 3.10 24.87 17.73
CA VAL A 14 2.61 26.27 17.75
C VAL A 14 3.52 27.18 18.58
N ASN A 15 4.04 26.69 19.70
CA ASN A 15 4.97 27.47 20.52
C ASN A 15 6.34 27.65 19.84
N SER A 16 6.82 26.65 19.09
CA SER A 16 8.07 26.81 18.31
C SER A 16 7.93 27.84 17.18
N MET A 17 6.73 28.01 16.64
CA MET A 17 6.47 29.03 15.59
C MET A 17 6.41 30.47 16.14
N LYS A 18 6.31 30.65 17.48
CA LYS A 18 6.34 31.98 18.11
C LYS A 18 7.74 32.51 18.35
N VAL A 19 8.73 31.62 18.24
CA VAL A 19 10.14 32.01 18.41
C VAL A 19 10.72 32.29 17.03
N GLU A 20 11.18 33.50 16.84
CA GLU A 20 11.92 33.88 15.62
C GLU A 20 13.28 33.19 15.64
N VAL A 21 13.43 32.18 14.76
CA VAL A 21 14.68 31.43 14.62
C VAL A 21 15.37 31.92 13.35
N ILE A 22 16.24 32.90 13.52
CA ILE A 22 17.10 33.40 12.44
C ILE A 22 18.48 32.80 12.64
N ALA A 23 18.99 32.09 11.64
CA ALA A 23 20.36 31.63 11.67
C ALA A 23 21.32 32.82 11.52
N GLU A 24 22.30 32.92 12.41
CA GLU A 24 23.34 33.93 12.25
C GLU A 24 24.10 33.69 10.91
N PRO A 25 24.44 34.79 10.21
CA PRO A 25 25.22 34.69 8.98
C PRO A 25 26.52 33.93 9.25
N ASN A 26 26.77 32.88 8.53
CA ASN A 26 28.02 32.13 8.62
C ASN A 26 28.53 31.74 7.22
N ASP A 27 29.80 31.40 7.14
CA ASP A 27 30.47 31.02 5.90
C ASP A 27 30.62 29.49 5.75
N LEU A 28 29.93 28.72 6.57
CA LEU A 28 30.03 27.26 6.63
C LEU A 28 29.71 26.61 5.27
N GLY A 29 28.66 27.10 4.57
CA GLY A 29 28.31 26.62 3.24
C GLY A 29 29.44 26.80 2.23
N LYS A 30 30.12 27.97 2.26
CA LYS A 30 31.28 28.24 1.41
C LYS A 30 32.46 27.33 1.74
N ARG A 31 32.73 27.14 3.03
CA ARG A 31 33.85 26.27 3.52
C ARG A 31 33.63 24.81 3.16
N LEU A 32 32.38 24.35 3.11
CA LEU A 32 32.01 22.98 2.75
C LEU A 32 31.74 22.81 1.24
N GLY A 33 31.84 23.89 0.43
CA GLY A 33 31.55 23.85 -1.00
C GLY A 33 30.05 23.61 -1.32
N ILE A 34 29.16 23.89 -0.35
CA ILE A 34 27.71 23.66 -0.50
C ILE A 34 27.10 24.90 -1.15
N GLN A 35 26.47 24.73 -2.30
CA GLN A 35 25.63 25.74 -2.91
C GLN A 35 24.15 25.43 -2.59
N PRO A 36 23.49 26.25 -1.76
CA PRO A 36 22.09 26.06 -1.45
C PRO A 36 21.22 26.30 -2.67
N MET A 37 20.26 25.42 -2.92
CA MET A 37 19.26 25.59 -3.97
C MET A 37 18.02 26.29 -3.42
N THR A 38 17.24 26.91 -4.29
CA THR A 38 15.98 27.54 -3.89
C THR A 38 14.95 26.50 -3.47
N TYR A 39 13.97 26.91 -2.65
CA TYR A 39 12.87 26.04 -2.23
C TYR A 39 12.15 25.38 -3.43
N ARG A 40 11.88 26.19 -4.49
CA ARG A 40 11.23 25.70 -5.71
C ARG A 40 12.04 24.62 -6.42
N GLU A 41 13.34 24.80 -6.53
CA GLU A 41 14.26 23.80 -7.12
C GLU A 41 14.32 22.53 -6.28
N SER A 42 14.41 22.66 -4.96
CA SER A 42 14.41 21.54 -4.03
C SER A 42 13.13 20.70 -4.15
N VAL A 43 11.97 21.36 -4.20
CA VAL A 43 10.67 20.68 -4.36
C VAL A 43 10.60 20.00 -5.73
N LYS A 44 11.00 20.69 -6.81
CA LYS A 44 11.01 20.09 -8.15
C LYS A 44 11.91 18.86 -8.23
N LEU A 45 13.11 18.93 -7.66
CA LEU A 45 14.05 17.80 -7.60
C LEU A 45 13.50 16.64 -6.78
N ALA A 46 12.85 16.92 -5.66
CA ALA A 46 12.21 15.89 -4.84
C ALA A 46 11.12 15.14 -5.62
N PHE A 47 10.23 15.87 -6.32
CA PHE A 47 9.21 15.25 -7.16
C PHE A 47 9.79 14.47 -8.35
N GLN A 48 10.85 14.96 -8.97
CA GLN A 48 11.55 14.22 -10.02
C GLN A 48 12.12 12.91 -9.50
N LYS A 49 12.79 12.93 -8.33
CA LYS A 49 13.34 11.71 -7.70
C LYS A 49 12.25 10.71 -7.31
N ILE A 50 11.11 11.20 -6.80
CA ILE A 50 9.95 10.34 -6.50
C ILE A 50 9.43 9.69 -7.79
N GLY A 51 9.26 10.47 -8.86
CA GLY A 51 8.80 9.97 -10.16
C GLY A 51 9.77 8.96 -10.81
N GLN A 52 11.06 9.11 -10.56
CA GLN A 52 12.11 8.20 -11.06
C GLN A 52 12.39 7.02 -10.11
N ASN A 53 11.66 6.92 -8.98
CA ASN A 53 11.89 5.93 -7.92
C ASN A 53 13.34 5.94 -7.37
N SER A 54 13.99 7.11 -7.40
CA SER A 54 15.40 7.32 -7.05
C SER A 54 15.59 7.93 -5.65
N VAL A 55 14.59 7.84 -4.78
CA VAL A 55 14.67 8.33 -3.41
C VAL A 55 15.47 7.33 -2.58
N LEU A 56 16.64 7.75 -2.09
CA LEU A 56 17.56 6.89 -1.32
C LEU A 56 17.01 6.46 0.03
N SER A 57 16.19 7.30 0.65
CA SER A 57 15.50 6.98 1.91
C SER A 57 14.22 7.79 2.03
N SER A 58 13.18 7.20 2.56
CA SER A 58 11.92 7.85 2.85
C SER A 58 11.32 7.29 4.15
N TRP A 59 10.31 7.95 4.72
CA TRP A 59 9.58 7.41 5.86
C TRP A 59 8.98 6.00 5.62
N LYS A 60 8.83 5.59 4.35
CA LYS A 60 8.46 4.23 3.94
C LYS A 60 9.46 3.21 4.45
N ASP A 61 10.74 3.57 4.49
CA ASP A 61 11.82 2.68 4.92
C ASP A 61 11.74 2.38 6.42
N SER A 62 11.11 3.26 7.21
CA SER A 62 10.93 3.04 8.65
C SER A 62 9.99 1.87 8.96
N LEU A 63 9.03 1.61 8.09
CA LEU A 63 8.12 0.45 8.20
C LEU A 63 8.67 -0.82 7.55
N VAL A 64 9.67 -0.66 6.68
CA VAL A 64 10.31 -1.74 5.91
C VAL A 64 11.77 -1.92 6.29
N SER A 65 12.29 -1.09 7.22
CA SER A 65 13.72 -1.05 7.57
C SER A 65 14.27 -2.34 8.18
N SER A 66 13.40 -3.16 8.79
CA SER A 66 13.76 -4.52 9.22
C SER A 66 13.93 -5.50 8.04
N TYR A 67 13.53 -5.11 6.83
CA TYR A 67 13.55 -5.93 5.62
C TYR A 67 14.48 -5.36 4.55
N ARG A 68 15.62 -4.82 4.95
CA ARG A 68 16.65 -4.28 4.03
C ARG A 68 17.29 -5.35 3.14
N ASP A 69 17.17 -6.60 3.53
CA ASP A 69 17.67 -7.72 2.76
C ASP A 69 16.53 -8.22 1.83
N ASN A 70 16.73 -8.13 0.51
CA ASN A 70 15.76 -8.64 -0.47
C ASN A 70 15.47 -10.13 -0.26
N SER A 71 16.45 -10.90 0.25
CA SER A 71 16.28 -12.31 0.56
C SER A 71 15.22 -12.58 1.63
N LEU A 72 15.03 -11.65 2.58
CA LEU A 72 14.01 -11.79 3.63
C LEU A 72 12.59 -11.46 3.12
N ARG A 73 12.46 -10.64 2.08
CA ARG A 73 11.15 -10.30 1.48
C ARG A 73 10.54 -11.46 0.73
N GLU A 74 11.37 -12.27 0.08
CA GLU A 74 10.95 -13.48 -0.63
C GLU A 74 10.31 -14.49 0.31
N HIS A 75 10.72 -14.50 1.60
CA HIS A 75 10.25 -15.40 2.63
C HIS A 75 9.14 -14.79 3.53
N LEU A 76 8.56 -13.64 3.14
CA LEU A 76 7.49 -13.03 3.90
C LEU A 76 6.20 -13.84 3.73
N GLU A 77 5.89 -14.64 4.73
CA GLU A 77 4.70 -15.48 4.74
C GLU A 77 3.54 -14.76 5.45
N VAL A 78 2.34 -14.89 4.87
CA VAL A 78 1.12 -14.41 5.50
C VAL A 78 0.73 -15.37 6.63
N PRO A 79 0.34 -14.88 7.83
CA PRO A 79 -0.08 -15.75 8.90
C PRO A 79 -1.26 -16.62 8.49
N VAL A 80 -1.19 -17.93 8.79
CA VAL A 80 -2.27 -18.89 8.49
C VAL A 80 -3.05 -19.26 9.75
N ASN A 81 -2.34 -19.40 10.89
CA ASN A 81 -2.95 -19.86 12.13
C ASN A 81 -3.87 -18.81 12.75
N GLY A 82 -5.12 -19.20 12.98
CA GLY A 82 -6.14 -18.31 13.54
C GLY A 82 -6.70 -17.27 12.58
N CYS A 83 -6.43 -17.43 11.29
CA CYS A 83 -6.90 -16.55 10.24
C CYS A 83 -8.09 -17.12 9.48
N PHE A 84 -8.94 -16.26 8.96
CA PHE A 84 -9.90 -16.58 7.90
C PHE A 84 -9.24 -16.33 6.55
N ILE A 85 -9.43 -17.26 5.61
CA ILE A 85 -8.81 -17.22 4.29
C ILE A 85 -9.90 -17.36 3.24
N ASP A 86 -9.91 -16.44 2.26
CA ASP A 86 -10.72 -16.52 1.05
C ASP A 86 -9.76 -16.58 -0.14
N GLU A 87 -9.66 -17.75 -0.77
CA GLU A 87 -8.73 -18.02 -1.86
C GLU A 87 -9.49 -18.27 -3.16
N ARG A 88 -9.06 -17.62 -4.24
CA ARG A 88 -9.63 -17.71 -5.58
C ARG A 88 -8.57 -18.10 -6.57
N HIS A 89 -8.94 -19.02 -7.48
CA HIS A 89 -8.11 -19.42 -8.60
C HIS A 89 -8.88 -19.17 -9.89
N VAL A 90 -8.39 -18.27 -10.72
CA VAL A 90 -8.98 -17.97 -12.03
C VAL A 90 -8.00 -18.38 -13.12
N PRO A 91 -8.39 -19.29 -14.06
CA PRO A 91 -7.51 -19.71 -15.14
C PRO A 91 -7.18 -18.53 -16.05
N ILE A 92 -5.90 -18.39 -16.38
CA ILE A 92 -5.43 -17.36 -17.31
C ILE A 92 -5.53 -17.92 -18.72
N THR A 93 -6.48 -17.40 -19.49
CA THR A 93 -6.70 -17.77 -20.90
C THR A 93 -6.11 -16.76 -21.88
N THR A 94 -5.54 -15.68 -21.34
CA THR A 94 -4.89 -14.58 -22.07
C THR A 94 -3.37 -14.67 -21.87
N ASP A 95 -2.65 -13.64 -22.32
CA ASP A 95 -1.23 -13.53 -22.06
C ASP A 95 -0.93 -13.29 -20.58
N VAL A 96 -0.02 -14.08 -20.03
CA VAL A 96 0.41 -14.02 -18.62
C VAL A 96 1.04 -12.67 -18.28
N ASP A 97 1.84 -12.11 -19.18
CA ASP A 97 2.48 -10.81 -18.99
C ASP A 97 1.43 -9.68 -18.94
N GLN A 98 0.36 -9.79 -19.73
CA GLN A 98 -0.76 -8.87 -19.69
C GLN A 98 -1.47 -8.93 -18.33
N VAL A 99 -1.71 -10.13 -17.80
CA VAL A 99 -2.33 -10.29 -16.45
C VAL A 99 -1.40 -9.75 -15.37
N LEU A 100 -0.10 -9.99 -15.48
CA LEU A 100 0.89 -9.45 -14.57
C LEU A 100 0.86 -7.90 -14.58
N ASP A 101 0.83 -7.28 -15.74
CA ASP A 101 0.73 -5.82 -15.86
C ASP A 101 -0.62 -5.28 -15.33
N ASN A 102 -1.70 -6.04 -15.46
CA ASN A 102 -2.97 -5.70 -14.84
C ASN A 102 -2.85 -5.71 -13.30
N ILE A 103 -2.21 -6.74 -12.70
CA ILE A 103 -1.95 -6.78 -11.25
C ILE A 103 -1.12 -5.55 -10.83
N TRP A 104 -0.05 -5.20 -11.59
CA TRP A 104 0.79 -4.04 -11.29
C TRP A 104 0.12 -2.69 -11.57
N SER A 105 -1.09 -2.71 -12.14
CA SER A 105 -1.88 -1.50 -12.40
C SER A 105 -3.01 -1.27 -11.41
N ILE A 106 -3.17 -2.12 -10.39
CA ILE A 106 -4.23 -2.02 -9.36
C ILE A 106 -4.14 -0.69 -8.60
N GLY A 107 -5.29 -0.16 -8.23
CA GLY A 107 -5.43 1.06 -7.42
C GLY A 107 -5.30 2.37 -8.20
N GLY A 108 -5.45 3.50 -7.50
CA GLY A 108 -5.39 4.83 -8.09
C GLY A 108 -6.46 5.05 -9.16
N LYS A 109 -6.07 5.59 -10.32
CA LYS A 109 -7.01 5.91 -11.41
C LYS A 109 -7.69 4.69 -12.03
N ARG A 110 -7.02 3.53 -12.07
CA ARG A 110 -7.59 2.29 -12.60
C ARG A 110 -8.57 1.63 -11.63
N GLY A 111 -8.39 1.88 -10.35
CA GLY A 111 -9.21 1.28 -9.30
C GLY A 111 -8.90 -0.22 -9.09
N TRP A 112 -9.90 -0.94 -8.60
CA TRP A 112 -9.80 -2.34 -8.15
C TRP A 112 -10.47 -3.32 -9.12
N TYR A 113 -10.60 -2.94 -10.39
CA TYR A 113 -11.18 -3.70 -11.49
C TYR A 113 -12.66 -4.09 -11.34
N TYR A 114 -13.18 -4.16 -10.11
CA TYR A 114 -14.57 -4.52 -9.86
C TYR A 114 -15.14 -3.74 -8.68
N THR A 115 -16.43 -3.36 -8.79
CA THR A 115 -17.20 -2.69 -7.73
C THR A 115 -16.46 -1.51 -7.05
N ASN A 116 -15.80 -0.65 -7.83
CA ASN A 116 -15.03 0.50 -7.32
C ASN A 116 -15.84 1.38 -6.35
N TRP A 117 -17.17 1.43 -6.50
CA TRP A 117 -18.05 2.15 -5.59
C TRP A 117 -18.07 1.55 -4.18
N LEU A 118 -18.01 0.21 -4.03
CA LEU A 118 -17.90 -0.45 -2.72
C LEU A 118 -16.57 -0.11 -2.03
N TRP A 119 -15.47 -0.09 -2.77
CA TRP A 119 -14.17 0.35 -2.27
C TRP A 119 -14.21 1.81 -1.83
N SER A 120 -14.96 2.66 -2.53
CA SER A 120 -15.18 4.07 -2.15
C SER A 120 -15.99 4.19 -0.86
N ILE A 121 -17.08 3.44 -0.71
CA ILE A 121 -17.85 3.38 0.54
C ILE A 121 -16.96 2.90 1.69
N ARG A 122 -16.18 1.84 1.48
CA ARG A 122 -15.23 1.34 2.48
C ARG A 122 -14.23 2.40 2.91
N GLY A 123 -13.69 3.17 1.97
CA GLY A 123 -12.79 4.29 2.25
C GLY A 123 -13.44 5.42 3.04
N ILE A 124 -14.72 5.74 2.76
CA ILE A 124 -15.49 6.73 3.53
C ILE A 124 -15.72 6.23 4.97
N MET A 125 -16.15 4.98 5.13
CA MET A 125 -16.33 4.37 6.44
C MET A 125 -15.03 4.40 7.26
N ASP A 126 -13.91 4.04 6.63
CA ASP A 126 -12.59 4.06 7.29
C ASP A 126 -12.26 5.46 7.82
N LYS A 127 -12.54 6.51 7.05
CA LYS A 127 -12.38 7.90 7.50
C LYS A 127 -13.26 8.26 8.69
N MET A 128 -14.50 7.81 8.71
CA MET A 128 -15.42 8.07 9.83
C MET A 128 -14.88 7.50 11.15
N PHE A 129 -14.16 6.39 11.09
CA PHE A 129 -13.50 5.77 12.23
C PHE A 129 -12.05 6.24 12.44
N GLY A 130 -11.62 7.32 11.76
CA GLY A 130 -10.30 7.91 11.89
C GLY A 130 -9.18 7.11 11.21
N GLY A 131 -9.52 6.32 10.20
CA GLY A 131 -8.57 5.63 9.33
C GLY A 131 -8.08 6.48 8.16
N VAL A 132 -7.25 5.88 7.29
CA VAL A 132 -6.58 6.58 6.18
C VAL A 132 -7.51 6.87 4.99
N GLY A 133 -8.55 6.06 4.79
CA GLY A 133 -9.44 6.13 3.64
C GLY A 133 -8.70 5.99 2.30
N LEU A 134 -9.35 6.40 1.19
CA LEU A 134 -8.76 6.37 -0.17
C LEU A 134 -7.83 7.56 -0.46
N ARG A 135 -7.37 8.32 0.54
CA ARG A 135 -6.61 9.57 0.32
C ARG A 135 -5.23 9.37 -0.28
N ARG A 136 -4.63 8.21 -0.11
CA ARG A 136 -3.23 7.99 -0.48
C ARG A 136 -3.03 7.75 -1.97
N GLY A 137 -4.03 7.20 -2.66
CA GLY A 137 -3.91 6.83 -4.07
C GLY A 137 -2.71 5.90 -4.33
N ARG A 138 -2.10 6.02 -5.50
CA ARG A 138 -0.83 5.35 -5.82
C ARG A 138 0.34 6.30 -5.59
N THR A 139 1.42 5.78 -4.99
CA THR A 139 2.66 6.55 -4.82
C THR A 139 3.33 6.85 -6.16
N ASN A 140 3.35 5.87 -7.06
CA ASN A 140 3.86 6.00 -8.42
C ASN A 140 2.82 5.47 -9.40
N LEU A 141 2.60 6.19 -10.53
CA LEU A 141 1.59 5.79 -11.53
C LEU A 141 2.02 4.57 -12.34
N ASN A 142 3.33 4.38 -12.55
CA ASN A 142 3.89 3.42 -13.50
C ASN A 142 4.55 2.22 -12.83
N SER A 143 4.77 2.23 -11.53
CA SER A 143 5.42 1.13 -10.81
C SER A 143 4.79 0.90 -9.44
N ILE A 144 4.92 -0.33 -8.95
CA ILE A 144 4.61 -0.71 -7.57
C ILE A 144 5.88 -1.27 -6.96
N ASN A 145 6.25 -0.76 -5.79
CA ASN A 145 7.40 -1.23 -5.03
C ASN A 145 6.99 -1.51 -3.59
N ALA A 146 7.75 -2.36 -2.93
CA ALA A 146 7.56 -2.59 -1.49
C ALA A 146 7.68 -1.27 -0.72
N GLY A 147 6.78 -1.07 0.24
CA GLY A 147 6.64 0.18 1.00
C GLY A 147 5.72 1.22 0.35
N ASP A 148 5.31 1.06 -0.91
CA ASP A 148 4.34 1.96 -1.55
C ASP A 148 2.95 1.86 -0.91
N THR A 149 2.15 2.90 -1.11
CA THR A 149 0.73 2.91 -0.75
C THR A 149 -0.13 2.76 -1.98
N LEU A 150 -1.12 1.88 -1.89
CA LEU A 150 -2.20 1.72 -2.85
C LEU A 150 -3.52 1.96 -2.12
N ASP A 151 -4.07 3.15 -2.23
CA ASP A 151 -5.25 3.59 -1.49
C ASP A 151 -5.07 3.39 0.04
N PHE A 152 -5.72 2.42 0.65
CA PHE A 152 -5.59 2.08 2.06
C PHE A 152 -4.74 0.82 2.31
N TRP A 153 -4.04 0.34 1.29
CA TRP A 153 -3.14 -0.79 1.37
C TRP A 153 -1.68 -0.36 1.38
N ARG A 154 -0.84 -1.11 2.09
CA ARG A 154 0.61 -1.03 2.05
C ARG A 154 1.16 -2.20 1.25
N VAL A 155 2.01 -1.94 0.29
CA VAL A 155 2.72 -2.98 -0.45
C VAL A 155 3.81 -3.57 0.44
N LEU A 156 3.71 -4.85 0.77
CA LEU A 156 4.75 -5.58 1.50
C LEU A 156 5.74 -6.23 0.55
N VAL A 157 5.23 -6.93 -0.48
CA VAL A 157 6.03 -7.58 -1.51
C VAL A 157 5.53 -7.12 -2.88
N ALA A 158 6.44 -6.78 -3.77
CA ALA A 158 6.17 -6.53 -5.18
C ALA A 158 7.31 -7.14 -6.02
N ASP A 159 7.17 -8.42 -6.34
CA ASP A 159 8.18 -9.18 -7.07
C ASP A 159 7.60 -9.67 -8.40
N LYS A 160 8.02 -9.02 -9.50
CA LYS A 160 7.61 -9.41 -10.85
C LYS A 160 8.23 -10.75 -11.29
N SER A 161 9.41 -11.10 -10.79
CA SER A 161 10.09 -12.34 -11.16
C SER A 161 9.39 -13.56 -10.58
N GLN A 162 8.91 -13.43 -9.35
CA GLN A 162 8.07 -14.43 -8.69
C GLN A 162 6.57 -14.25 -8.97
N LYS A 163 6.20 -13.26 -9.80
CA LYS A 163 4.82 -12.92 -10.13
C LYS A 163 3.95 -12.74 -8.89
N ARG A 164 4.49 -12.08 -7.83
CA ARG A 164 3.88 -11.97 -6.50
C ARG A 164 3.70 -10.53 -6.07
N LEU A 165 2.48 -10.15 -5.70
CA LEU A 165 2.14 -8.88 -5.07
C LEU A 165 1.43 -9.15 -3.76
N LEU A 166 1.99 -8.70 -2.63
CA LEU A 166 1.40 -8.84 -1.30
C LEU A 166 1.13 -7.47 -0.70
N LEU A 167 -0.11 -7.27 -0.27
CA LEU A 167 -0.63 -6.04 0.30
C LEU A 167 -1.06 -6.26 1.75
N TYR A 168 -0.86 -5.26 2.60
CA TYR A 168 -1.32 -5.19 3.98
C TYR A 168 -2.31 -4.03 4.16
N ALA A 169 -3.43 -4.29 4.83
CA ALA A 169 -4.45 -3.29 5.07
C ALA A 169 -4.04 -2.33 6.19
N GLU A 170 -3.92 -1.05 5.88
CA GLU A 170 -3.70 0.02 6.86
C GLU A 170 -5.01 0.70 7.31
N MET A 171 -6.13 0.26 6.75
CA MET A 171 -7.45 0.69 7.19
C MET A 171 -7.76 0.19 8.59
N LYS A 172 -8.63 0.89 9.32
CA LYS A 172 -9.09 0.46 10.63
C LYS A 172 -9.99 -0.75 10.54
N LEU A 173 -9.48 -1.88 10.99
CA LEU A 173 -10.15 -3.16 11.05
C LEU A 173 -10.14 -3.69 12.49
N PRO A 174 -11.13 -4.48 12.89
CA PRO A 174 -11.05 -5.23 14.15
C PRO A 174 -10.16 -6.49 13.99
N GLY A 175 -8.99 -6.32 13.40
CA GLY A 175 -8.03 -7.35 13.07
C GLY A 175 -6.97 -6.85 12.11
N GLU A 176 -6.29 -7.78 11.45
CA GLU A 176 -5.29 -7.50 10.42
C GLU A 176 -5.71 -8.21 9.14
N ALA A 177 -5.44 -7.59 7.98
CA ALA A 177 -5.82 -8.16 6.69
C ALA A 177 -4.69 -8.05 5.68
N TRP A 178 -4.56 -9.08 4.86
CA TRP A 178 -3.65 -9.18 3.73
C TRP A 178 -4.42 -9.52 2.47
N LEU A 179 -3.94 -9.01 1.35
CA LEU A 179 -4.43 -9.35 0.03
C LEU A 179 -3.23 -9.70 -0.85
N GLU A 180 -3.20 -10.90 -1.36
CA GLU A 180 -2.11 -11.43 -2.16
C GLU A 180 -2.60 -11.81 -3.55
N PHE A 181 -1.80 -11.46 -4.54
CA PHE A 181 -1.96 -11.88 -5.93
C PHE A 181 -0.70 -12.62 -6.36
N MET A 182 -0.88 -13.82 -6.89
CA MET A 182 0.20 -14.61 -7.46
C MET A 182 -0.26 -15.23 -8.78
N ILE A 183 0.66 -15.38 -9.73
CA ILE A 183 0.43 -16.26 -10.88
C ILE A 183 1.11 -17.58 -10.55
N VAL A 184 0.33 -18.65 -10.58
CA VAL A 184 0.79 -20.00 -10.27
C VAL A 184 0.46 -20.94 -11.44
N GLU A 185 1.40 -21.84 -11.75
CA GLU A 185 1.17 -22.91 -12.73
C GLU A 185 0.65 -24.16 -12.02
N LYS A 186 -0.39 -24.75 -12.56
CA LYS A 186 -0.92 -26.02 -12.11
C LYS A 186 -1.36 -26.85 -13.32
N ASP A 187 -0.84 -28.07 -13.42
CA ASP A 187 -1.18 -29.02 -14.50
C ASP A 187 -0.97 -28.44 -15.91
N GLY A 188 0.07 -27.62 -16.10
CA GLY A 188 0.38 -26.95 -17.38
C GLY A 188 -0.52 -25.76 -17.73
N GLN A 189 -1.35 -25.31 -16.79
CA GLN A 189 -2.21 -24.13 -16.92
C GLN A 189 -1.83 -23.06 -15.89
N ASP A 190 -1.69 -21.81 -16.34
CA ASP A 190 -1.48 -20.67 -15.45
C ASP A 190 -2.80 -20.21 -14.83
N TYR A 191 -2.75 -19.85 -13.55
CA TYR A 191 -3.87 -19.33 -12.77
C TYR A 191 -3.48 -18.04 -12.06
N LEU A 192 -4.38 -17.07 -12.04
CA LEU A 192 -4.34 -16.00 -11.04
C LEU A 192 -4.86 -16.56 -9.72
N LYS A 193 -3.96 -16.69 -8.75
CA LYS A 193 -4.30 -16.99 -7.37
C LYS A 193 -4.44 -15.68 -6.61
N GLN A 194 -5.64 -15.39 -6.10
CA GLN A 194 -5.94 -14.26 -5.24
C GLN A 194 -6.32 -14.78 -3.87
N THR A 195 -5.60 -14.32 -2.83
CA THR A 195 -5.82 -14.76 -1.44
C THR A 195 -6.07 -13.56 -0.55
N ALA A 196 -7.25 -13.49 0.06
CA ALA A 196 -7.55 -12.54 1.12
C ALA A 196 -7.47 -13.25 2.47
N THR A 197 -6.58 -12.77 3.33
CA THR A 197 -6.37 -13.33 4.68
C THR A 197 -6.77 -12.30 5.72
N PHE A 198 -7.54 -12.71 6.72
CA PHE A 198 -7.95 -11.86 7.83
C PHE A 198 -7.68 -12.54 9.17
N ARG A 199 -6.88 -11.89 10.01
CA ARG A 199 -6.62 -12.31 11.39
C ARG A 199 -7.49 -11.48 12.34
N PRO A 200 -8.59 -12.06 12.88
CA PRO A 200 -9.53 -11.32 13.72
C PRO A 200 -8.93 -11.00 15.09
N LYS A 201 -9.22 -9.82 15.60
CA LYS A 201 -8.91 -9.43 16.97
C LYS A 201 -10.14 -9.64 17.86
N GLY A 202 -10.16 -10.78 18.55
CA GLY A 202 -11.23 -11.16 19.47
C GLY A 202 -12.57 -11.40 18.77
N LEU A 203 -13.66 -11.33 19.54
CA LEU A 203 -15.01 -11.64 19.08
C LEU A 203 -15.50 -10.64 18.02
N PHE A 204 -15.24 -9.35 18.19
CA PHE A 204 -15.64 -8.32 17.22
C PHE A 204 -15.01 -8.54 15.85
N GLY A 205 -13.75 -9.00 15.79
CA GLY A 205 -13.11 -9.34 14.53
C GLY A 205 -13.80 -10.51 13.83
N ARG A 206 -14.24 -11.53 14.57
CA ARG A 206 -14.98 -12.65 14.02
C ARG A 206 -16.36 -12.24 13.49
N LEU A 207 -17.10 -11.44 14.26
CA LEU A 207 -18.41 -10.92 13.84
C LEU A 207 -18.28 -10.06 12.57
N TYR A 208 -17.26 -9.20 12.53
CA TYR A 208 -16.95 -8.41 11.35
C TYR A 208 -16.71 -9.32 10.13
N TRP A 209 -15.88 -10.36 10.24
CA TRP A 209 -15.63 -11.27 9.12
C TRP A 209 -16.92 -11.88 8.56
N TYR A 210 -17.77 -12.44 9.43
CA TYR A 210 -19.04 -13.03 8.99
C TYR A 210 -19.99 -12.03 8.39
N SER A 211 -19.97 -10.77 8.80
CA SER A 211 -20.80 -9.70 8.22
C SER A 211 -20.35 -9.30 6.82
N VAL A 212 -19.03 -9.37 6.53
CA VAL A 212 -18.48 -8.99 5.21
C VAL A 212 -18.34 -10.18 4.25
N LEU A 213 -18.41 -11.41 4.75
CA LEU A 213 -18.21 -12.63 3.96
C LEU A 213 -19.08 -12.72 2.69
N PRO A 214 -20.37 -12.37 2.69
CA PRO A 214 -21.19 -12.39 1.47
C PRO A 214 -20.67 -11.43 0.39
N PHE A 215 -20.16 -10.26 0.82
CA PHE A 215 -19.56 -9.26 -0.08
C PHE A 215 -18.20 -9.73 -0.60
N HIS A 216 -17.42 -10.43 0.23
CA HIS A 216 -16.15 -11.01 -0.17
C HIS A 216 -16.29 -11.90 -1.39
N TYR A 217 -17.25 -12.83 -1.36
CA TYR A 217 -17.48 -13.74 -2.48
C TYR A 217 -17.70 -12.97 -3.79
N PHE A 218 -18.59 -11.99 -3.75
CA PHE A 218 -18.94 -11.21 -4.93
C PHE A 218 -17.80 -10.31 -5.42
N VAL A 219 -17.19 -9.55 -4.50
CA VAL A 219 -16.18 -8.54 -4.82
C VAL A 219 -14.88 -9.21 -5.29
N PHE A 220 -14.38 -10.22 -4.56
CA PHE A 220 -13.09 -10.81 -4.87
C PHE A 220 -13.12 -11.74 -6.08
N GLN A 221 -14.22 -12.45 -6.30
CA GLN A 221 -14.39 -13.24 -7.52
C GLN A 221 -14.42 -12.32 -8.76
N GLY A 222 -15.27 -11.29 -8.75
CA GLY A 222 -15.37 -10.36 -9.87
C GLY A 222 -14.07 -9.58 -10.10
N MET A 223 -13.32 -9.25 -9.03
CA MET A 223 -12.01 -8.61 -9.16
C MET A 223 -11.00 -9.53 -9.85
N ALA A 224 -10.88 -10.78 -9.43
CA ALA A 224 -9.95 -11.73 -10.02
C ALA A 224 -10.26 -12.00 -11.50
N GLU A 225 -11.53 -12.22 -11.83
CA GLU A 225 -11.97 -12.42 -13.22
C GLU A 225 -11.69 -11.21 -14.11
N ASN A 226 -11.97 -10.00 -13.59
CA ASN A 226 -11.70 -8.78 -14.35
C ASN A 226 -10.21 -8.48 -14.50
N ILE A 227 -9.36 -8.82 -13.53
CA ILE A 227 -7.90 -8.71 -13.68
C ILE A 227 -7.41 -9.59 -14.84
N VAL A 228 -7.91 -10.83 -14.95
CA VAL A 228 -7.52 -11.76 -16.00
C VAL A 228 -8.04 -11.31 -17.36
N SER A 229 -9.28 -10.82 -17.44
CA SER A 229 -9.94 -10.50 -18.71
C SER A 229 -9.66 -9.07 -19.21
N PHE A 230 -9.09 -8.19 -18.38
CA PHE A 230 -8.91 -6.78 -18.73
C PHE A 230 -7.90 -6.62 -19.87
N LYS A 231 -8.34 -5.92 -20.92
CA LYS A 231 -7.48 -5.50 -22.06
C LYS A 231 -7.40 -3.97 -22.03
N PRO A 232 -6.19 -3.40 -21.93
CA PRO A 232 -6.02 -1.96 -22.08
C PRO A 232 -6.38 -1.55 -23.50
N SER A 233 -7.20 -0.51 -23.63
CA SER A 233 -7.56 0.12 -24.90
C SER A 233 -6.45 1.04 -25.37
#